data_b4a747356144963e4c9287a63ca71db5
#
_entry.id   b4a747356144963e4c9287a63ca71db5
#
_cell.length_a   1.000
_cell.length_b   1.000
_cell.length_c   1.000
_cell.angle_alpha   90.00
_cell.angle_beta   90.00
_cell.angle_gamma   90.00
#
_symmetry.space_group_name_H-M   'P 1'
#
loop_
_entity.id
_entity.type
_entity.pdbx_description
1 polymer ?
#
loop_
_entity_poly.entity_id
_entity_poly.type
_entity_poly.pdbx_seq_one_letter_code
_entity_poly.pdbx_strand_id
1 'polypeptide(L)'
;MNRNPANVSALTADWAWANPDGESWLTRDSQPAPKAKVRVIEGDGARRLGHEAKWDLLSPFLKQHGREGIAYATLQEGMEYFIAETGYIAYTRVQHPLLARRPKRIAFSDPICAPEDLPDLIRSFLDRDRRAAFCVISEPCAEVLRPMGFKVNCIGYEPLIPIQTYNTQGNWKELDLIRRARNETRRGGITIREEHEAGLSLRREELEALSAKWVASKKINDREIWLYARRPVFDHEKGVRKFVAYDHQHRVAGFAFYDPMYRDGKVFGYSANIVRCDEQRFGRLATALHMEAMEKFKSEGKESLNLLLAPFGKLDCGHFNDDWGAKLFFKLSARFG
;
A
#
# COMPACT_ATOMS: atom_id res chain seq x y z
N MET A 1 -22.04 -15.44 27.50
CA MET A 1 -20.60 -15.17 27.28
C MET A 1 -20.41 -14.86 25.81
N ASN A 2 -20.57 -13.59 25.44
CA ASN A 2 -20.41 -13.13 24.05
C ASN A 2 -18.93 -12.96 23.76
N ARG A 3 -18.38 -13.87 22.96
CA ARG A 3 -17.09 -13.67 22.32
C ARG A 3 -17.30 -12.62 21.21
N ASN A 4 -16.85 -11.42 21.44
CA ASN A 4 -16.76 -10.42 20.40
C ASN A 4 -15.36 -10.59 19.75
N PRO A 5 -15.21 -11.29 18.62
CA PRO A 5 -13.96 -11.25 17.88
C PRO A 5 -13.84 -9.82 17.36
N ALA A 6 -12.75 -9.15 17.71
CA ALA A 6 -12.38 -7.91 17.04
C ALA A 6 -12.39 -8.22 15.53
N ASN A 7 -13.37 -7.70 14.80
CA ASN A 7 -13.47 -7.84 13.36
C ASN A 7 -12.30 -7.07 12.74
N VAL A 8 -11.14 -7.71 12.66
CA VAL A 8 -10.11 -7.33 11.73
C VAL A 8 -10.61 -7.83 10.39
N SER A 9 -11.25 -6.98 9.61
CA SER A 9 -11.60 -7.31 8.23
C SER A 9 -10.29 -7.47 7.47
N ALA A 10 -10.06 -8.68 6.96
CA ALA A 10 -8.92 -8.95 6.10
C ALA A 10 -9.33 -8.60 4.67
N LEU A 11 -8.73 -7.55 4.11
CA LEU A 11 -8.75 -7.35 2.67
C LEU A 11 -7.68 -8.27 2.06
N THR A 12 -8.04 -9.06 1.07
CA THR A 12 -7.07 -9.89 0.33
C THR A 12 -6.37 -9.00 -0.68
N ALA A 13 -5.04 -9.07 -0.72
CA ALA A 13 -4.26 -8.46 -1.79
C ALA A 13 -3.91 -9.54 -2.80
N ASP A 14 -4.25 -9.33 -4.06
CA ASP A 14 -4.14 -10.32 -5.12
C ASP A 14 -3.16 -9.87 -6.22
N TRP A 15 -2.60 -10.86 -6.90
CA TRP A 15 -1.70 -10.68 -8.03
C TRP A 15 -2.30 -11.35 -9.26
N ALA A 16 -2.48 -10.59 -10.35
CA ALA A 16 -3.06 -11.06 -11.59
C ALA A 16 -2.06 -11.00 -12.76
N TRP A 17 -1.94 -12.10 -13.52
CA TRP A 17 -1.10 -12.23 -14.70
C TRP A 17 -1.93 -12.41 -15.96
N ALA A 18 -1.58 -11.74 -17.04
CA ALA A 18 -2.11 -12.07 -18.35
C ALA A 18 -1.58 -13.44 -18.82
N ASN A 19 -2.46 -14.33 -19.26
CA ASN A 19 -2.07 -15.61 -19.85
C ASN A 19 -1.38 -15.36 -21.19
N PRO A 20 -0.10 -15.76 -21.41
CA PRO A 20 0.61 -15.48 -22.65
C PRO A 20 0.07 -16.23 -23.87
N ASP A 21 -0.67 -17.33 -23.66
CA ASP A 21 -1.20 -18.21 -24.73
C ASP A 21 -2.71 -18.01 -24.98
N GLY A 22 -3.31 -16.96 -24.41
CA GLY A 22 -4.76 -16.73 -24.43
C GLY A 22 -5.30 -16.32 -25.79
N GLU A 23 -5.96 -17.26 -26.44
CA GLU A 23 -6.88 -16.98 -27.53
C GLU A 23 -8.02 -16.09 -27.05
N SER A 24 -8.32 -15.08 -27.86
CA SER A 24 -9.51 -14.20 -27.95
C SER A 24 -10.55 -14.30 -26.81
N TRP A 25 -10.41 -13.44 -25.81
CA TRP A 25 -11.39 -13.26 -24.71
C TRP A 25 -12.48 -12.21 -25.01
N LEU A 26 -12.41 -11.57 -26.16
CA LEU A 26 -13.45 -10.65 -26.60
C LEU A 26 -14.48 -11.43 -27.39
N THR A 27 -15.57 -11.83 -26.76
CA THR A 27 -16.80 -12.10 -27.47
C THR A 27 -17.17 -10.80 -28.22
N ARG A 28 -17.41 -10.92 -29.52
CA ARG A 28 -17.56 -9.84 -30.51
C ARG A 28 -18.76 -8.90 -30.31
N ASP A 29 -19.45 -8.90 -29.18
CA ASP A 29 -20.73 -8.19 -28.98
C ASP A 29 -20.72 -6.95 -28.10
N SER A 30 -19.57 -6.46 -27.67
CA SER A 30 -19.51 -5.13 -27.08
C SER A 30 -19.17 -4.10 -28.17
N GLN A 31 -20.11 -3.24 -28.50
CA GLN A 31 -19.83 -2.03 -29.30
C GLN A 31 -18.65 -1.30 -28.66
N PRO A 32 -17.68 -0.80 -29.46
CA PRO A 32 -16.57 -0.04 -28.91
C PRO A 32 -17.14 1.19 -28.20
N ALA A 33 -16.90 1.28 -26.90
CA ALA A 33 -17.21 2.49 -26.14
C ALA A 33 -16.58 3.71 -26.85
N PRO A 34 -17.23 4.88 -26.84
CA PRO A 34 -16.67 6.08 -27.44
C PRO A 34 -15.27 6.28 -26.88
N LYS A 35 -14.29 6.54 -27.77
CA LYS A 35 -12.89 6.70 -27.41
C LYS A 35 -12.77 7.87 -26.43
N ALA A 36 -12.78 7.58 -25.13
CA ALA A 36 -12.54 8.56 -24.09
C ALA A 36 -11.17 9.22 -24.31
N LYS A 37 -11.06 10.51 -24.05
CA LYS A 37 -9.77 11.20 -24.10
C LYS A 37 -8.81 10.56 -23.10
N VAL A 38 -7.81 9.86 -23.61
CA VAL A 38 -6.81 9.18 -22.81
C VAL A 38 -5.50 9.98 -22.84
N ARG A 39 -4.96 10.28 -21.68
CA ARG A 39 -3.61 10.84 -21.50
C ARG A 39 -2.69 9.79 -20.93
N VAL A 40 -1.55 9.58 -21.54
CA VAL A 40 -0.54 8.64 -21.05
C VAL A 40 0.74 9.41 -20.73
N ILE A 41 1.29 9.15 -19.54
CA ILE A 41 2.52 9.78 -19.06
C ILE A 41 3.53 8.69 -18.75
N GLU A 42 4.53 8.55 -19.60
CA GLU A 42 5.53 7.49 -19.56
C GLU A 42 6.96 8.04 -19.64
N GLY A 43 7.93 7.22 -19.30
CA GLY A 43 9.35 7.47 -19.46
C GLY A 43 9.81 8.74 -18.77
N ASP A 44 10.52 9.58 -19.50
CA ASP A 44 11.07 10.84 -18.98
C ASP A 44 9.98 11.84 -18.58
N GLY A 45 8.82 11.81 -19.22
CA GLY A 45 7.67 12.62 -18.82
C GLY A 45 7.20 12.26 -17.41
N ALA A 46 7.08 10.99 -17.10
CA ALA A 46 6.70 10.51 -15.77
C ALA A 46 7.78 10.77 -14.70
N ARG A 47 9.05 10.58 -15.05
CA ARG A 47 10.18 10.82 -14.13
C ARG A 47 10.33 12.28 -13.73
N ARG A 48 9.97 13.21 -14.62
CA ARG A 48 10.04 14.66 -14.36
C ARG A 48 8.88 15.19 -13.55
N LEU A 49 7.81 14.40 -13.37
CA LEU A 49 6.69 14.80 -12.53
C LEU A 49 7.09 14.73 -11.06
N GLY A 50 7.27 15.88 -10.43
CA GLY A 50 7.38 15.98 -8.98
C GLY A 50 6.07 15.61 -8.28
N HIS A 51 6.14 15.44 -6.96
CA HIS A 51 4.97 15.04 -6.15
C HIS A 51 3.80 16.01 -6.30
N GLU A 52 4.04 17.31 -6.30
CA GLU A 52 3.00 18.34 -6.46
C GLU A 52 2.28 18.23 -7.80
N ALA A 53 3.02 18.07 -8.90
CA ALA A 53 2.42 17.92 -10.23
C ALA A 53 1.59 16.63 -10.37
N LYS A 54 2.03 15.53 -9.73
CA LYS A 54 1.24 14.30 -9.64
C LYS A 54 -0.02 14.50 -8.82
N TRP A 55 0.10 15.19 -7.69
CA TRP A 55 -1.03 15.51 -6.83
C TRP A 55 -2.07 16.34 -7.58
N ASP A 56 -1.68 17.42 -8.24
CA ASP A 56 -2.62 18.29 -8.98
C ASP A 56 -3.37 17.53 -10.06
N LEU A 57 -2.69 16.60 -10.72
CA LEU A 57 -3.26 15.81 -11.80
C LEU A 57 -4.18 14.69 -11.32
N LEU A 58 -3.80 13.98 -10.25
CA LEU A 58 -4.42 12.69 -9.87
C LEU A 58 -5.30 12.79 -8.62
N SER A 59 -5.11 13.84 -7.79
CA SER A 59 -5.88 13.97 -6.56
C SER A 59 -7.40 14.08 -6.72
N PRO A 60 -7.95 14.62 -7.81
CA PRO A 60 -9.41 14.57 -8.00
C PRO A 60 -9.96 13.14 -7.99
N PHE A 61 -9.31 12.23 -8.72
CA PHE A 61 -9.68 10.82 -8.73
C PHE A 61 -9.34 10.13 -7.40
N LEU A 62 -8.14 10.38 -6.88
CA LEU A 62 -7.68 9.77 -5.64
C LEU A 62 -8.59 10.11 -4.46
N LYS A 63 -8.98 11.38 -4.32
CA LYS A 63 -9.89 11.81 -3.24
C LYS A 63 -11.27 11.19 -3.37
N GLN A 64 -11.76 10.98 -4.58
CA GLN A 64 -13.08 10.42 -4.82
C GLN A 64 -13.07 8.89 -4.65
N HIS A 65 -12.03 8.18 -5.12
CA HIS A 65 -12.03 6.74 -5.29
C HIS A 65 -10.87 6.01 -4.59
N GLY A 66 -9.90 6.72 -3.99
CA GLY A 66 -8.72 6.12 -3.36
C GLY A 66 -9.00 5.52 -1.98
N ARG A 67 -9.82 4.48 -1.93
CA ARG A 67 -10.29 3.82 -0.69
C ARG A 67 -9.29 2.81 -0.14
N GLU A 68 -8.48 2.22 -1.01
CA GLU A 68 -7.54 1.15 -0.65
C GLU A 68 -6.34 1.71 0.11
N GLY A 69 -5.79 0.91 1.03
CA GLY A 69 -4.66 1.32 1.86
C GLY A 69 -3.44 1.75 1.06
N ILE A 70 -3.25 1.15 -0.11
CA ILE A 70 -2.10 1.42 -0.99
C ILE A 70 -2.37 2.51 -2.04
N ALA A 71 -3.61 3.01 -2.16
CA ALA A 71 -4.01 3.94 -3.23
C ALA A 71 -3.15 5.21 -3.31
N TYR A 72 -2.77 5.78 -2.16
CA TYR A 72 -1.91 6.97 -2.12
C TYR A 72 -0.51 6.69 -2.65
N ALA A 73 0.01 5.48 -2.49
CA ALA A 73 1.34 5.10 -2.97
C ALA A 73 1.44 5.08 -4.51
N THR A 74 0.33 5.17 -5.23
CA THR A 74 0.33 5.40 -6.68
C THR A 74 1.00 6.71 -7.09
N LEU A 75 1.15 7.68 -6.15
CA LEU A 75 1.85 8.94 -6.37
C LEU A 75 3.38 8.84 -6.22
N GLN A 76 3.91 7.68 -5.80
CA GLN A 76 5.34 7.52 -5.55
C GLN A 76 6.20 7.76 -6.79
N GLU A 77 7.49 7.90 -6.56
CA GLU A 77 8.48 8.05 -7.64
C GLU A 77 8.52 6.81 -8.53
N GLY A 78 8.81 6.98 -9.81
CA GLY A 78 8.96 5.86 -10.76
C GLY A 78 7.66 5.31 -11.35
N MET A 79 6.48 5.82 -10.92
CA MET A 79 5.20 5.43 -11.51
C MET A 79 4.94 6.17 -12.82
N GLU A 80 4.37 5.46 -13.76
CA GLU A 80 3.82 5.92 -15.03
C GLU A 80 2.28 5.87 -14.95
N TYR A 81 1.59 6.63 -15.79
CA TYR A 81 0.14 6.80 -15.63
C TYR A 81 -0.59 6.66 -16.95
N PHE A 82 -1.64 5.87 -16.91
CA PHE A 82 -2.72 5.84 -17.90
C PHE A 82 -3.92 6.54 -17.30
N ILE A 83 -4.30 7.69 -17.86
CA ILE A 83 -5.35 8.55 -17.31
C ILE A 83 -6.47 8.65 -18.33
N ALA A 84 -7.70 8.31 -17.93
CA ALA A 84 -8.94 8.49 -18.67
C ALA A 84 -9.82 9.53 -17.97
N GLU A 85 -10.97 9.84 -18.55
CA GLU A 85 -11.93 10.78 -17.94
C GLU A 85 -12.54 10.23 -16.64
N THR A 86 -12.63 8.91 -16.51
CA THR A 86 -13.25 8.22 -15.36
C THR A 86 -12.26 7.85 -14.26
N GLY A 87 -10.95 7.92 -14.51
CA GLY A 87 -9.95 7.50 -13.54
C GLY A 87 -8.56 7.30 -14.10
N TYR A 88 -7.68 6.65 -13.33
CA TYR A 88 -6.33 6.35 -13.78
C TYR A 88 -5.83 4.99 -13.31
N ILE A 89 -4.83 4.47 -14.03
CA ILE A 89 -4.03 3.30 -13.64
C ILE A 89 -2.59 3.76 -13.50
N ALA A 90 -2.02 3.54 -12.31
CA ALA A 90 -0.60 3.73 -12.06
C ALA A 90 0.14 2.41 -12.33
N TYR A 91 1.24 2.48 -13.05
CA TYR A 91 2.02 1.29 -13.42
C TYR A 91 3.51 1.62 -13.54
N THR A 92 4.31 0.59 -13.63
CA THR A 92 5.72 0.69 -14.00
C THR A 92 6.03 -0.25 -15.14
N ARG A 93 7.11 -0.01 -15.88
CA ARG A 93 7.61 -0.91 -16.91
C ARG A 93 8.82 -1.67 -16.40
N VAL A 94 8.71 -3.00 -16.42
CA VAL A 94 9.80 -3.89 -16.03
C VAL A 94 10.27 -4.67 -17.25
N GLN A 95 11.57 -4.65 -17.48
CA GLN A 95 12.22 -5.42 -18.50
C GLN A 95 13.30 -6.31 -17.86
N HIS A 96 13.22 -7.61 -18.12
CA HIS A 96 14.25 -8.54 -17.69
C HIS A 96 15.02 -9.06 -18.91
N PRO A 97 16.35 -8.90 -18.97
CA PRO A 97 17.14 -9.22 -20.18
C PRO A 97 16.98 -10.66 -20.66
N LEU A 98 16.80 -11.61 -19.75
CA LEU A 98 16.71 -13.04 -20.06
C LEU A 98 15.28 -13.57 -20.14
N LEU A 99 14.34 -13.00 -19.33
CA LEU A 99 12.98 -13.53 -19.18
C LEU A 99 11.94 -12.76 -19.97
N ALA A 100 12.21 -11.51 -20.31
CA ALA A 100 11.26 -10.66 -21.02
C ALA A 100 11.99 -9.72 -21.98
N ARG A 101 12.13 -10.10 -23.25
CA ARG A 101 12.73 -9.25 -24.29
C ARG A 101 11.99 -7.94 -24.53
N ARG A 102 10.70 -7.89 -24.19
CA ARG A 102 9.87 -6.68 -24.27
C ARG A 102 9.39 -6.28 -22.88
N PRO A 103 9.34 -4.98 -22.55
CA PRO A 103 8.86 -4.52 -21.26
C PRO A 103 7.45 -5.03 -20.98
N LYS A 104 7.19 -5.42 -19.72
CA LYS A 104 5.84 -5.67 -19.21
C LYS A 104 5.41 -4.49 -18.35
N ARG A 105 4.15 -4.07 -18.47
CA ARG A 105 3.54 -3.10 -17.57
C ARG A 105 3.07 -3.82 -16.32
N ILE A 106 3.47 -3.32 -15.17
CA ILE A 106 3.00 -3.81 -13.87
C ILE A 106 2.16 -2.70 -13.25
N ALA A 107 0.85 -2.83 -13.33
CA ALA A 107 -0.07 -1.95 -12.64
C ALA A 107 0.00 -2.22 -11.14
N PHE A 108 -0.05 -1.16 -10.35
CA PHE A 108 0.14 -1.18 -8.91
C PHE A 108 -1.07 -0.55 -8.23
N SER A 109 -1.64 -1.22 -7.24
CA SER A 109 -2.92 -0.91 -6.63
C SER A 109 -4.09 -1.17 -7.60
N ASP A 110 -5.30 -1.04 -7.09
CA ASP A 110 -6.48 -0.97 -7.93
C ASP A 110 -6.41 0.24 -8.87
N PRO A 111 -6.99 0.17 -10.07
CA PRO A 111 -7.31 1.35 -10.84
C PRO A 111 -8.15 2.33 -10.03
N ILE A 112 -7.77 3.59 -10.03
CA ILE A 112 -8.45 4.62 -9.24
C ILE A 112 -9.59 5.21 -10.06
N CYS A 113 -10.77 4.66 -9.89
CA CYS A 113 -12.01 5.04 -10.58
C CYS A 113 -13.24 4.62 -9.76
N ALA A 114 -14.44 4.95 -10.26
CA ALA A 114 -15.68 4.37 -9.72
C ALA A 114 -15.72 2.86 -10.02
N PRO A 115 -16.36 2.04 -9.15
CA PRO A 115 -16.46 0.59 -9.36
C PRO A 115 -17.08 0.20 -10.70
N GLU A 116 -18.08 0.94 -11.15
CA GLU A 116 -18.77 0.75 -12.43
C GLU A 116 -17.89 0.99 -13.65
N ASP A 117 -16.89 1.88 -13.53
CA ASP A 117 -15.96 2.24 -14.62
C ASP A 117 -14.74 1.29 -14.69
N LEU A 118 -14.52 0.49 -13.65
CA LEU A 118 -13.33 -0.37 -13.51
C LEU A 118 -13.12 -1.31 -14.70
N PRO A 119 -14.12 -2.04 -15.21
CA PRO A 119 -13.93 -2.93 -16.36
C PRO A 119 -13.50 -2.18 -17.63
N ASP A 120 -14.09 -1.03 -17.90
CA ASP A 120 -13.82 -0.26 -19.12
C ASP A 120 -12.46 0.44 -19.07
N LEU A 121 -12.07 0.94 -17.90
CA LEU A 121 -10.75 1.52 -17.69
C LEU A 121 -9.64 0.46 -17.89
N ILE A 122 -9.83 -0.74 -17.35
CA ILE A 122 -8.88 -1.86 -17.56
C ILE A 122 -8.83 -2.26 -19.03
N ARG A 123 -9.96 -2.42 -19.72
CA ARG A 123 -9.98 -2.75 -21.17
C ARG A 123 -9.23 -1.69 -21.98
N SER A 124 -9.52 -0.42 -21.76
CA SER A 124 -8.84 0.68 -22.45
C SER A 124 -7.32 0.71 -22.21
N PHE A 125 -6.88 0.33 -21.03
CA PHE A 125 -5.46 0.17 -20.71
C PHE A 125 -4.84 -1.01 -21.46
N LEU A 126 -5.53 -2.15 -21.52
CA LEU A 126 -5.06 -3.37 -22.18
C LEU A 126 -5.07 -3.28 -23.71
N ASP A 127 -5.95 -2.50 -24.31
CA ASP A 127 -6.01 -2.27 -25.76
C ASP A 127 -4.74 -1.67 -26.33
N ARG A 128 -3.98 -0.93 -25.52
CA ARG A 128 -2.68 -0.36 -25.93
C ARG A 128 -1.54 -1.38 -25.89
N ASP A 129 -1.53 -2.25 -24.92
CA ASP A 129 -0.58 -3.36 -24.78
C ASP A 129 -1.13 -4.39 -23.79
N ARG A 130 -1.39 -5.60 -24.28
CA ARG A 130 -1.93 -6.70 -23.46
C ARG A 130 -0.94 -7.30 -22.47
N ARG A 131 0.35 -6.96 -22.57
CA ARG A 131 1.42 -7.44 -21.68
C ARG A 131 1.41 -6.66 -20.38
N ALA A 132 0.41 -6.93 -19.56
CA ALA A 132 0.26 -6.31 -18.26
C ALA A 132 0.14 -7.36 -17.15
N ALA A 133 0.53 -6.97 -15.95
CA ALA A 133 0.23 -7.63 -14.70
C ALA A 133 -0.35 -6.59 -13.74
N PHE A 134 -1.17 -7.04 -12.81
CA PHE A 134 -1.70 -6.20 -11.75
C PHE A 134 -1.21 -6.77 -10.41
N CYS A 135 -0.76 -5.92 -9.52
CA CYS A 135 -0.24 -6.34 -8.22
C CYS A 135 -0.74 -5.47 -7.09
N VAL A 136 -0.91 -6.08 -5.92
CA VAL A 136 -1.48 -5.45 -4.72
C VAL A 136 -2.86 -4.86 -5.03
N ILE A 137 -3.71 -5.70 -5.58
CA ILE A 137 -5.10 -5.39 -5.94
C ILE A 137 -6.07 -5.97 -4.92
N SER A 138 -7.22 -5.36 -4.80
CA SER A 138 -8.31 -5.85 -3.98
C SER A 138 -9.05 -7.04 -4.62
N GLU A 139 -9.79 -7.78 -3.81
CA GLU A 139 -10.65 -8.87 -4.29
C GLU A 139 -11.65 -8.42 -5.36
N PRO A 140 -12.38 -7.28 -5.22
CA PRO A 140 -13.25 -6.77 -6.29
C PRO A 140 -12.53 -6.51 -7.61
N CYS A 141 -11.31 -5.98 -7.59
CA CYS A 141 -10.51 -5.79 -8.79
C CYS A 141 -10.10 -7.14 -9.42
N ALA A 142 -9.72 -8.12 -8.60
CA ALA A 142 -9.39 -9.46 -9.02
C ALA A 142 -10.59 -10.17 -9.70
N GLU A 143 -11.79 -9.99 -9.19
CA GLU A 143 -13.03 -10.51 -9.79
C GLU A 143 -13.30 -9.95 -11.19
N VAL A 144 -12.93 -8.69 -11.44
CA VAL A 144 -13.03 -8.07 -12.76
C VAL A 144 -11.94 -8.60 -13.72
N LEU A 145 -10.73 -8.82 -13.24
CA LEU A 145 -9.61 -9.27 -14.06
C LEU A 145 -9.71 -10.74 -14.48
N ARG A 146 -10.25 -11.59 -13.63
CA ARG A 146 -10.33 -13.04 -13.88
C ARG A 146 -11.13 -13.39 -15.15
N PRO A 147 -12.34 -12.87 -15.39
CA PRO A 147 -13.07 -13.09 -16.66
C PRO A 147 -12.38 -12.43 -17.86
N MET A 148 -11.44 -11.50 -17.65
CA MET A 148 -10.62 -10.94 -18.72
C MET A 148 -9.39 -11.82 -19.07
N GLY A 149 -9.29 -13.05 -18.48
CA GLY A 149 -8.26 -14.03 -18.77
C GLY A 149 -7.00 -13.93 -17.93
N PHE A 150 -7.04 -13.15 -16.85
CA PHE A 150 -5.92 -13.11 -15.90
C PHE A 150 -5.98 -14.30 -14.96
N LYS A 151 -4.82 -14.89 -14.66
CA LYS A 151 -4.64 -15.80 -13.54
C LYS A 151 -4.39 -15.00 -12.28
N VAL A 152 -5.19 -15.22 -11.26
CA VAL A 152 -5.15 -14.46 -10.02
C VAL A 152 -4.67 -15.35 -8.86
N ASN A 153 -3.76 -14.83 -8.05
CA ASN A 153 -3.28 -15.52 -6.85
C ASN A 153 -3.24 -14.56 -5.67
N CYS A 154 -3.76 -15.03 -4.54
CA CYS A 154 -3.65 -14.32 -3.27
C CYS A 154 -2.18 -14.26 -2.81
N ILE A 155 -1.70 -13.07 -2.49
CA ILE A 155 -0.33 -12.82 -1.99
C ILE A 155 -0.28 -12.49 -0.50
N GLY A 156 -1.42 -12.27 0.14
CA GLY A 156 -1.51 -11.92 1.54
C GLY A 156 -2.84 -11.29 1.92
N TYR A 157 -2.86 -10.57 3.00
CA TYR A 157 -4.02 -9.82 3.46
C TYR A 157 -3.61 -8.49 4.08
N GLU A 158 -4.53 -7.54 4.14
CA GLU A 158 -4.34 -6.24 4.79
C GLU A 158 -5.14 -6.18 6.10
N PRO A 159 -4.47 -6.08 7.27
CA PRO A 159 -5.16 -5.89 8.53
C PRO A 159 -5.76 -4.48 8.60
N LEU A 160 -7.08 -4.39 8.68
CA LEU A 160 -7.81 -3.13 8.87
C LEU A 160 -8.36 -3.05 10.29
N ILE A 161 -7.96 -2.02 11.03
CA ILE A 161 -8.36 -1.79 12.41
C ILE A 161 -9.50 -0.76 12.42
N PRO A 162 -10.71 -1.11 12.90
CA PRO A 162 -11.80 -0.16 13.09
C PRO A 162 -11.52 0.70 14.34
N ILE A 163 -10.94 1.89 14.16
CA ILE A 163 -10.38 2.72 15.24
C ILE A 163 -11.42 3.05 16.32
N GLN A 164 -12.65 3.36 15.90
CA GLN A 164 -13.67 3.85 16.84
C GLN A 164 -14.11 2.78 17.85
N THR A 165 -14.13 1.53 17.43
CA THR A 165 -14.56 0.37 18.25
C THR A 165 -13.40 -0.43 18.82
N TYR A 166 -12.17 -0.20 18.35
CA TYR A 166 -11.00 -0.95 18.81
C TYR A 166 -10.64 -0.54 20.23
N ASN A 167 -10.64 -1.53 21.13
CA ASN A 167 -10.28 -1.30 22.53
C ASN A 167 -8.78 -1.58 22.74
N THR A 168 -8.07 -0.57 23.21
CA THR A 168 -6.64 -0.64 23.51
C THR A 168 -6.33 -0.77 25.00
N GLN A 169 -7.37 -0.81 25.84
CA GLN A 169 -7.25 -0.87 27.30
C GLN A 169 -7.80 -2.17 27.86
N GLY A 170 -7.22 -2.62 28.97
CA GLY A 170 -7.63 -3.82 29.68
C GLY A 170 -6.48 -4.83 29.87
N ASN A 171 -6.80 -5.94 30.53
CA ASN A 171 -5.85 -7.02 30.87
C ASN A 171 -6.04 -8.29 30.02
N TRP A 172 -6.65 -8.17 28.88
CA TRP A 172 -6.94 -9.31 27.99
C TRP A 172 -5.65 -9.77 27.32
N LYS A 173 -5.58 -11.06 27.06
CA LYS A 173 -4.38 -11.65 26.41
C LYS A 173 -4.09 -11.04 25.05
N GLU A 174 -5.14 -10.68 24.31
CA GLU A 174 -5.03 -10.02 22.99
C GLU A 174 -4.36 -8.63 23.07
N LEU A 175 -4.44 -7.97 24.22
CA LEU A 175 -3.82 -6.66 24.47
C LEU A 175 -2.40 -6.75 25.05
N ASP A 176 -1.85 -7.95 25.20
CA ASP A 176 -0.55 -8.14 25.83
C ASP A 176 0.58 -7.43 25.05
N LEU A 177 0.52 -7.49 23.72
CA LEU A 177 1.46 -6.78 22.85
C LEU A 177 1.43 -5.26 23.08
N ILE A 178 0.22 -4.68 23.14
CA ILE A 178 -0.01 -3.25 23.37
C ILE A 178 0.52 -2.84 24.74
N ARG A 179 0.19 -3.62 25.77
CA ARG A 179 0.65 -3.37 27.14
C ARG A 179 2.17 -3.44 27.24
N ARG A 180 2.81 -4.40 26.60
CA ARG A 180 4.26 -4.52 26.55
C ARG A 180 4.91 -3.36 25.80
N ALA A 181 4.33 -2.93 24.67
CA ALA A 181 4.78 -1.76 23.94
C ALA A 181 4.73 -0.49 24.79
N ARG A 182 3.60 -0.22 25.49
CA ARG A 182 3.49 0.91 26.42
C ARG A 182 4.52 0.87 27.55
N ASN A 183 4.76 -0.30 28.15
CA ASN A 183 5.76 -0.47 29.20
C ASN A 183 7.19 -0.24 28.70
N GLU A 184 7.52 -0.73 27.52
CA GLU A 184 8.82 -0.53 26.88
C GLU A 184 9.07 0.95 26.57
N THR A 185 8.08 1.63 25.96
CA THR A 185 8.11 3.06 25.68
C THR A 185 8.36 3.88 26.95
N ARG A 186 7.60 3.60 28.03
CA ARG A 186 7.75 4.28 29.31
C ARG A 186 9.13 4.06 29.94
N ARG A 187 9.63 2.81 29.94
CA ARG A 187 10.96 2.47 30.49
C ARG A 187 12.10 3.07 29.71
N GLY A 188 11.95 3.13 28.38
CA GLY A 188 12.92 3.72 27.47
C GLY A 188 12.91 5.25 27.44
N GLY A 189 11.98 5.89 28.13
CA GLY A 189 11.81 7.35 28.06
C GLY A 189 11.46 7.83 26.65
N ILE A 190 10.72 7.00 25.90
CA ILE A 190 10.34 7.33 24.51
C ILE A 190 9.21 8.35 24.51
N THR A 191 9.37 9.39 23.71
CA THR A 191 8.34 10.36 23.36
C THR A 191 7.98 10.23 21.90
N ILE A 192 6.70 10.11 21.57
CA ILE A 192 6.22 10.06 20.18
C ILE A 192 5.50 11.37 19.88
N ARG A 193 5.82 11.98 18.72
CA ARG A 193 5.20 13.23 18.28
C ARG A 193 4.84 13.13 16.81
N GLU A 194 3.72 13.76 16.45
CA GLU A 194 3.44 14.07 15.06
C GLU A 194 4.29 15.25 14.65
N GLU A 195 5.10 15.06 13.62
CA GLU A 195 6.02 16.08 13.11
C GLU A 195 5.54 16.65 11.78
N HIS A 196 5.76 17.95 11.65
CA HIS A 196 5.55 18.69 10.42
C HIS A 196 6.88 18.95 9.73
N GLU A 197 6.85 19.59 8.57
CA GLU A 197 8.01 19.81 7.70
C GLU A 197 9.23 20.36 8.44
N ALA A 198 9.05 21.37 9.29
CA ALA A 198 10.15 21.98 10.05
C ALA A 198 10.83 20.96 11.01
N GLY A 199 10.04 20.16 11.73
CA GLY A 199 10.58 19.14 12.62
C GLY A 199 11.30 18.00 11.88
N LEU A 200 10.76 17.60 10.74
CA LEU A 200 11.39 16.58 9.89
C LEU A 200 12.69 17.10 9.26
N SER A 201 12.70 18.34 8.78
CA SER A 201 13.90 18.96 8.21
C SER A 201 15.03 19.07 9.23
N LEU A 202 14.70 19.45 10.46
CA LEU A 202 15.68 19.53 11.56
C LEU A 202 16.33 18.18 11.90
N ARG A 203 15.63 17.06 11.65
CA ARG A 203 16.06 15.70 11.98
C ARG A 203 16.34 14.83 10.76
N ARG A 204 16.43 15.43 9.59
CA ARG A 204 16.56 14.72 8.31
C ARG A 204 17.70 13.69 8.33
N GLU A 205 18.88 14.08 8.74
CA GLU A 205 20.04 13.19 8.78
C GLU A 205 19.83 11.97 9.69
N GLU A 206 19.22 12.17 10.86
CA GLU A 206 18.90 11.06 11.77
C GLU A 206 17.84 10.12 11.18
N LEU A 207 16.81 10.66 10.53
CA LEU A 207 15.74 9.90 9.88
C LEU A 207 16.28 9.09 8.69
N GLU A 208 17.13 9.68 7.86
CA GLU A 208 17.79 9.01 6.74
C GLU A 208 18.75 7.91 7.22
N ALA A 209 19.57 8.17 8.25
CA ALA A 209 20.46 7.20 8.83
C ALA A 209 19.70 6.01 9.43
N LEU A 210 18.61 6.26 10.17
CA LEU A 210 17.77 5.20 10.72
C LEU A 210 17.12 4.38 9.58
N SER A 211 16.64 5.05 8.55
CA SER A 211 16.06 4.42 7.37
C SER A 211 17.07 3.48 6.69
N ALA A 212 18.29 3.94 6.45
CA ALA A 212 19.35 3.14 5.84
C ALA A 212 19.75 1.94 6.74
N LYS A 213 19.89 2.16 8.05
CA LYS A 213 20.16 1.08 9.03
C LYS A 213 19.05 0.02 9.00
N TRP A 214 17.78 0.42 8.94
CA TRP A 214 16.65 -0.48 8.89
C TRP A 214 16.67 -1.33 7.61
N VAL A 215 16.90 -0.73 6.43
CA VAL A 215 17.04 -1.47 5.16
C VAL A 215 18.17 -2.48 5.22
N ALA A 216 19.37 -2.05 5.68
CA ALA A 216 20.54 -2.93 5.81
C ALA A 216 20.33 -4.11 6.78
N SER A 217 19.41 -3.98 7.75
CA SER A 217 19.11 -5.06 8.71
C SER A 217 18.27 -6.20 8.14
N LYS A 218 17.69 -6.04 6.93
CA LYS A 218 16.79 -7.05 6.33
C LYS A 218 17.62 -8.21 5.75
N LYS A 219 17.33 -9.44 6.21
CA LYS A 219 18.12 -10.63 5.89
C LYS A 219 18.02 -11.11 4.44
N ILE A 220 16.88 -10.88 3.79
CA ILE A 220 16.59 -11.45 2.47
C ILE A 220 17.00 -10.49 1.36
N ASN A 221 16.85 -9.20 1.58
CA ASN A 221 17.17 -8.20 0.58
C ASN A 221 17.55 -6.89 1.27
N ASP A 222 18.77 -6.46 1.11
CA ASP A 222 19.27 -5.14 1.52
C ASP A 222 18.76 -4.01 0.62
N ARG A 223 17.92 -4.33 -0.37
CA ARG A 223 17.28 -3.39 -1.28
C ARG A 223 15.80 -3.27 -0.97
N GLU A 224 15.31 -2.06 -0.99
CA GLU A 224 13.88 -1.81 -0.89
C GLU A 224 13.16 -2.35 -2.12
N ILE A 225 12.10 -3.12 -1.89
CA ILE A 225 11.12 -3.44 -2.92
C ILE A 225 10.19 -2.23 -3.04
N TRP A 226 10.68 -1.17 -3.68
CA TRP A 226 10.02 0.13 -3.78
C TRP A 226 8.59 0.07 -4.34
N LEU A 227 8.25 -0.98 -5.07
CA LEU A 227 6.90 -1.16 -5.58
C LEU A 227 5.90 -1.43 -4.46
N TYR A 228 6.29 -2.19 -3.42
CA TYR A 228 5.41 -2.57 -2.31
C TYR A 228 5.50 -1.64 -1.11
N ALA A 229 6.67 -1.06 -0.90
CA ALA A 229 6.94 -0.16 0.20
C ALA A 229 7.57 1.11 -0.37
N ARG A 230 6.77 2.15 -0.54
CA ARG A 230 7.30 3.40 -1.06
C ARG A 230 8.43 3.92 -0.18
N ARG A 231 9.39 4.63 -0.78
CA ARG A 231 10.47 5.25 -0.04
C ARG A 231 9.94 6.35 0.88
N PRO A 232 10.52 6.53 2.08
CA PRO A 232 10.16 7.64 2.92
C PRO A 232 10.52 8.96 2.26
N VAL A 233 9.57 9.88 2.25
CA VAL A 233 9.75 11.26 1.83
C VAL A 233 9.69 12.11 3.10
N PHE A 234 10.78 12.80 3.42
CA PHE A 234 10.88 13.62 4.63
C PHE A 234 10.42 15.07 4.40
N ASP A 235 10.17 15.44 3.16
CA ASP A 235 9.56 16.70 2.78
C ASP A 235 8.03 16.67 2.96
N HIS A 236 7.37 17.79 2.69
CA HIS A 236 5.91 17.86 2.77
C HIS A 236 5.24 16.94 1.75
N GLU A 237 4.25 16.18 2.20
CA GLU A 237 3.37 15.37 1.36
C GLU A 237 1.92 15.65 1.74
N LYS A 238 1.08 15.97 0.77
CA LYS A 238 -0.32 16.36 0.97
C LYS A 238 -1.12 15.27 1.68
N GLY A 239 -1.54 15.55 2.92
CA GLY A 239 -2.39 14.66 3.70
C GLY A 239 -1.67 13.52 4.44
N VAL A 240 -0.38 13.28 4.18
CA VAL A 240 0.40 12.26 4.90
C VAL A 240 0.69 12.73 6.31
N ARG A 241 0.44 11.85 7.29
CA ARG A 241 0.70 12.10 8.72
C ARG A 241 1.99 11.39 9.12
N LYS A 242 2.89 12.13 9.79
CA LYS A 242 4.26 11.66 10.07
C LYS A 242 4.53 11.71 11.56
N PHE A 243 4.69 10.52 12.17
CA PHE A 243 4.96 10.36 13.59
C PHE A 243 6.41 9.94 13.79
N VAL A 244 7.10 10.60 14.70
CA VAL A 244 8.50 10.31 15.04
C VAL A 244 8.62 10.02 16.53
N ALA A 245 9.34 8.96 16.85
CA ALA A 245 9.67 8.56 18.21
C ALA A 245 11.09 9.00 18.57
N TYR A 246 11.24 9.63 19.72
CA TYR A 246 12.49 10.12 20.27
C TYR A 246 12.83 9.38 21.56
N ASP A 247 14.10 9.03 21.74
CA ASP A 247 14.58 8.47 23.00
C ASP A 247 14.80 9.57 24.07
N HIS A 248 15.18 9.16 25.28
CA HIS A 248 15.45 10.07 26.40
C HIS A 248 16.57 11.10 26.15
N GLN A 249 17.38 10.89 25.10
CA GLN A 249 18.42 11.82 24.65
C GLN A 249 17.94 12.66 23.45
N HIS A 250 16.65 12.65 23.16
CA HIS A 250 16.02 13.32 22.03
C HIS A 250 16.57 12.89 20.64
N ARG A 251 17.14 11.69 20.51
CA ARG A 251 17.56 11.10 19.22
C ARG A 251 16.41 10.33 18.62
N VAL A 252 16.36 10.31 17.29
CA VAL A 252 15.35 9.53 16.56
C VAL A 252 15.53 8.03 16.83
N ALA A 253 14.48 7.40 17.36
CA ALA A 253 14.41 5.98 17.66
C ALA A 253 13.54 5.20 16.65
N GLY A 254 12.59 5.87 16.02
CA GLY A 254 11.69 5.29 15.02
C GLY A 254 10.80 6.33 14.38
N PHE A 255 10.17 5.98 13.27
CA PHE A 255 9.14 6.79 12.65
C PHE A 255 8.10 5.93 11.92
N ALA A 256 6.90 6.48 11.78
CA ALA A 256 5.82 5.90 11.01
C ALA A 256 5.10 6.99 10.21
N PHE A 257 4.93 6.76 8.91
CA PHE A 257 4.23 7.66 8.01
C PHE A 257 2.94 6.99 7.54
N TYR A 258 1.85 7.74 7.60
CA TYR A 258 0.50 7.27 7.37
C TYR A 258 -0.10 7.99 6.18
N ASP A 259 -0.36 7.23 5.13
CA ASP A 259 -0.98 7.73 3.91
C ASP A 259 -2.50 7.85 4.09
N PRO A 260 -3.12 8.92 3.59
CA PRO A 260 -4.57 9.09 3.70
C PRO A 260 -5.34 8.12 2.80
N MET A 261 -6.41 7.54 3.33
CA MET A 261 -7.42 6.81 2.59
C MET A 261 -8.67 7.68 2.41
N TYR A 262 -9.18 7.74 1.20
CA TYR A 262 -10.25 8.67 0.83
C TYR A 262 -11.56 7.96 0.52
N ARG A 263 -12.66 8.58 0.92
CA ARG A 263 -14.03 8.22 0.54
C ARG A 263 -14.82 9.50 0.32
N ASP A 264 -15.39 9.66 -0.87
CA ASP A 264 -16.25 10.78 -1.24
C ASP A 264 -15.62 12.16 -0.90
N GLY A 265 -14.37 12.34 -1.30
CA GLY A 265 -13.60 13.57 -1.10
C GLY A 265 -13.02 13.78 0.30
N LYS A 266 -13.29 12.89 1.26
CA LYS A 266 -12.87 13.02 2.66
C LYS A 266 -11.90 11.93 3.08
N VAL A 267 -10.95 12.27 3.96
CA VAL A 267 -10.08 11.29 4.61
C VAL A 267 -10.87 10.57 5.70
N PHE A 268 -11.20 9.30 5.47
CA PHE A 268 -11.91 8.48 6.43
C PHE A 268 -10.98 7.66 7.33
N GLY A 269 -9.74 7.40 6.90
CA GLY A 269 -8.76 6.62 7.63
C GLY A 269 -7.35 6.84 7.08
N TYR A 270 -6.43 6.10 7.62
CA TYR A 270 -5.02 6.14 7.24
C TYR A 270 -4.42 4.75 7.05
N SER A 271 -3.40 4.63 6.21
CA SER A 271 -2.61 3.41 6.04
C SER A 271 -1.17 3.61 6.48
N ALA A 272 -0.64 2.64 7.24
CA ALA A 272 0.72 2.67 7.78
C ALA A 272 1.74 2.25 6.72
N ASN A 273 2.01 3.12 5.74
CA ASN A 273 2.82 2.75 4.57
C ASN A 273 4.32 2.64 4.89
N ILE A 274 4.82 3.48 5.79
CA ILE A 274 6.24 3.47 6.14
C ILE A 274 6.36 3.36 7.65
N VAL A 275 7.01 2.30 8.11
CA VAL A 275 7.34 2.12 9.54
C VAL A 275 8.77 1.66 9.64
N ARG A 276 9.62 2.44 10.31
CA ARG A 276 11.03 2.12 10.54
C ARG A 276 11.44 2.42 11.96
N CYS A 277 11.97 1.43 12.65
CA CYS A 277 12.34 1.51 14.04
C CYS A 277 13.75 0.92 14.26
N ASP A 278 14.43 1.38 15.28
CA ASP A 278 15.61 0.71 15.80
C ASP A 278 15.19 -0.53 16.60
N GLU A 279 14.90 -1.61 15.87
CA GLU A 279 14.37 -2.87 16.43
C GLU A 279 15.35 -3.54 17.41
N GLN A 280 16.66 -3.24 17.31
CA GLN A 280 17.67 -3.76 18.23
C GLN A 280 17.56 -3.12 19.62
N ARG A 281 17.17 -1.84 19.67
CA ARG A 281 17.02 -1.11 20.94
C ARG A 281 15.60 -1.19 21.49
N PHE A 282 14.58 -1.21 20.61
CA PHE A 282 13.16 -1.08 20.97
C PHE A 282 12.31 -2.03 20.14
N GLY A 283 12.16 -3.27 20.61
CA GLY A 283 11.51 -4.34 19.83
C GLY A 283 10.02 -4.17 19.57
N ARG A 284 9.35 -3.23 20.24
CA ARG A 284 7.89 -2.97 20.10
C ARG A 284 7.55 -1.52 19.76
N LEU A 285 8.55 -0.77 19.30
CA LEU A 285 8.36 0.66 19.02
C LEU A 285 7.36 0.90 17.88
N ALA A 286 7.33 0.03 16.86
CA ALA A 286 6.33 0.10 15.79
C ALA A 286 4.90 0.03 16.35
N THR A 287 4.64 -0.89 17.30
CA THR A 287 3.33 -0.97 17.97
C THR A 287 3.01 0.31 18.73
N ALA A 288 3.98 0.91 19.41
CA ALA A 288 3.77 2.16 20.14
C ALA A 288 3.45 3.33 19.19
N LEU A 289 4.15 3.44 18.05
CA LEU A 289 3.85 4.43 17.01
C LEU A 289 2.45 4.27 16.44
N HIS A 290 2.02 3.03 16.15
CA HIS A 290 0.65 2.79 15.71
C HIS A 290 -0.40 3.16 16.76
N MET A 291 -0.12 2.89 18.02
CA MET A 291 -1.01 3.24 19.12
C MET A 291 -1.19 4.75 19.26
N GLU A 292 -0.09 5.50 19.23
CA GLU A 292 -0.14 6.97 19.34
C GLU A 292 -0.88 7.59 18.15
N ALA A 293 -0.55 7.15 16.93
CA ALA A 293 -1.25 7.60 15.74
C ALA A 293 -2.75 7.26 15.78
N MET A 294 -3.10 6.04 16.22
CA MET A 294 -4.49 5.60 16.31
C MET A 294 -5.29 6.41 17.33
N GLU A 295 -4.74 6.73 18.50
CA GLU A 295 -5.39 7.60 19.50
C GLU A 295 -5.65 9.00 18.91
N LYS A 296 -4.67 9.56 18.17
CA LYS A 296 -4.83 10.83 17.48
C LYS A 296 -5.91 10.77 16.41
N PHE A 297 -5.88 9.76 15.55
CA PHE A 297 -6.89 9.56 14.50
C PHE A 297 -8.29 9.33 15.09
N LYS A 298 -8.38 8.60 16.19
CA LYS A 298 -9.63 8.39 16.92
C LYS A 298 -10.22 9.70 17.44
N SER A 299 -9.39 10.56 18.02
CA SER A 299 -9.82 11.88 18.51
C SER A 299 -10.32 12.81 17.40
N GLU A 300 -9.86 12.58 16.16
CA GLU A 300 -10.26 13.30 14.95
C GLU A 300 -11.45 12.65 14.21
N GLY A 301 -12.04 11.60 14.78
CA GLY A 301 -13.21 10.91 14.21
C GLY A 301 -12.88 10.04 13.00
N LYS A 302 -11.61 9.62 12.81
CA LYS A 302 -11.27 8.70 11.71
C LYS A 302 -11.79 7.30 12.00
N GLU A 303 -12.19 6.60 10.92
CA GLU A 303 -12.88 5.31 11.03
C GLU A 303 -11.90 4.14 11.14
N SER A 304 -10.77 4.19 10.42
CA SER A 304 -9.89 3.03 10.27
C SER A 304 -8.41 3.34 10.16
N LEU A 305 -7.60 2.37 10.61
CA LEU A 305 -6.16 2.29 10.37
C LEU A 305 -5.87 0.98 9.62
N ASN A 306 -5.33 1.09 8.41
CA ASN A 306 -4.87 -0.04 7.62
C ASN A 306 -3.37 -0.26 7.91
N LEU A 307 -2.98 -1.49 8.27
CA LEU A 307 -1.58 -1.84 8.52
C LEU A 307 -0.85 -2.31 7.25
N LEU A 308 -1.50 -2.20 6.09
CA LEU A 308 -1.05 -2.64 4.78
C LEU A 308 -0.79 -4.15 4.68
N LEU A 309 -0.24 -4.54 3.54
CA LEU A 309 -0.05 -5.94 3.18
C LEU A 309 0.82 -6.67 4.20
N ALA A 310 0.24 -7.72 4.81
CA ALA A 310 0.96 -8.78 5.47
C ALA A 310 1.29 -9.86 4.41
N PRO A 311 2.47 -9.80 3.77
CA PRO A 311 2.78 -10.65 2.65
C PRO A 311 2.83 -12.11 3.11
N PHE A 312 2.34 -12.99 2.25
CA PHE A 312 2.30 -14.45 2.47
C PHE A 312 1.49 -14.92 3.70
N GLY A 313 0.82 -14.01 4.39
CA GLY A 313 -0.12 -14.36 5.45
C GLY A 313 -1.44 -14.88 4.88
N LYS A 314 -2.02 -15.91 5.50
CA LYS A 314 -3.34 -16.47 5.14
C LYS A 314 -3.53 -16.82 3.65
N LEU A 315 -2.50 -17.32 2.97
CA LEU A 315 -2.54 -17.68 1.54
C LEU A 315 -3.62 -18.72 1.17
N ASP A 316 -4.13 -19.47 2.14
CA ASP A 316 -5.18 -20.46 1.91
C ASP A 316 -6.61 -19.92 2.11
N CYS A 317 -6.76 -18.65 2.49
CA CYS A 317 -8.06 -18.02 2.75
C CYS A 317 -8.71 -17.41 1.51
N GLY A 318 -7.98 -17.27 0.40
CA GLY A 318 -8.48 -16.62 -0.82
C GLY A 318 -9.06 -17.62 -1.81
N HIS A 319 -10.08 -17.15 -2.54
CA HIS A 319 -10.67 -17.89 -3.67
C HIS A 319 -9.77 -17.86 -4.93
N PHE A 320 -8.73 -17.02 -4.91
CA PHE A 320 -7.84 -16.78 -6.04
C PHE A 320 -6.54 -17.57 -5.87
N ASN A 321 -6.44 -18.68 -6.57
CA ASN A 321 -5.27 -19.55 -6.59
C ASN A 321 -5.15 -20.21 -7.97
N ASP A 322 -5.22 -19.43 -9.03
CA ASP A 322 -5.33 -19.91 -10.39
C ASP A 322 -4.01 -20.48 -10.93
N ASP A 323 -2.87 -20.06 -10.37
CA ASP A 323 -1.56 -20.59 -10.72
C ASP A 323 -0.91 -21.32 -9.53
N TRP A 324 -0.81 -22.65 -9.63
CA TRP A 324 -0.25 -23.47 -8.55
C TRP A 324 1.25 -23.23 -8.33
N GLY A 325 1.99 -22.88 -9.38
CA GLY A 325 3.42 -22.58 -9.28
C GLY A 325 3.68 -21.30 -8.50
N ALA A 326 2.88 -20.24 -8.76
CA ALA A 326 2.91 -19.00 -7.98
C ALA A 326 2.52 -19.26 -6.52
N LYS A 327 1.47 -20.05 -6.29
CA LYS A 327 1.05 -20.44 -4.92
C LYS A 327 2.15 -21.19 -4.17
N LEU A 328 2.82 -22.13 -4.84
CA LEU A 328 3.94 -22.87 -4.25
C LEU A 328 5.11 -21.95 -3.92
N PHE A 329 5.46 -21.03 -4.83
CA PHE A 329 6.49 -20.03 -4.61
C PHE A 329 6.18 -19.16 -3.40
N PHE A 330 4.95 -18.65 -3.26
CA PHE A 330 4.54 -17.83 -2.11
C PHE A 330 4.58 -18.63 -0.80
N LYS A 331 4.14 -19.90 -0.81
CA LYS A 331 4.23 -20.76 0.38
C LYS A 331 5.68 -21.06 0.79
N LEU A 332 6.57 -21.25 -0.15
CA LEU A 332 7.99 -21.41 0.14
C LEU A 332 8.59 -20.10 0.67
N SER A 333 8.30 -18.97 0.05
CA SER A 333 8.75 -17.65 0.51
C SER A 333 8.30 -17.34 1.93
N ALA A 334 7.09 -17.72 2.33
CA ALA A 334 6.58 -17.58 3.68
C ALA A 334 7.37 -18.37 4.75
N ARG A 335 8.13 -19.41 4.37
CA ARG A 335 8.96 -20.20 5.30
C ARG A 335 10.35 -19.61 5.50
N PHE A 336 10.83 -18.82 4.57
CA PHE A 336 12.20 -18.29 4.56
C PHE A 336 12.25 -16.77 4.82
N GLY A 337 11.11 -16.07 4.85
CA GLY A 337 10.94 -14.67 5.21
C GLY A 337 10.41 -14.50 6.60
#